data_fa1b50441349e6a5a6c79d4a0ea3aa0a
#
_entry.id   fa1b50441349e6a5a6c79d4a0ea3aa0a
#
_cell.length_a   1.000
_cell.length_b   1.000
_cell.length_c   1.000
_cell.angle_alpha   90.00
_cell.angle_beta   90.00
_cell.angle_gamma   90.00
#
_symmetry.space_group_name_H-M   'P 1'
#
loop_
_entity.id
_entity.type
_entity.pdbx_description
1 polymer ?
#
loop_
_entity_poly.entity_id
_entity_poly.type
_entity_poly.pdbx_seq_one_letter_code
_entity_poly.pdbx_strand_id
1 'polypeptide(L)'
;AKVLPLETDQRLFSNESGNLQNTGLETDVAVLNEGFFYIQPDNGQVALSRRGDFGVNSQNQLVNGVGDLILSDGLEPLLLPNFTAMSITDIGEILVQQPGAPDGELTSVGFIGSTTSQLEQLIKSLDGNIRKIDGTVPDPDQTARFGQGYLESSNVNAIEELVRNIDMQRQFEINVKLIKKASDLDSAGTKLMDLPS
;
A
#
# COMPACT_ATOMS: atom_id res chain seq x y z
N ALA A 1 13.80 36.88 -7.24
CA ALA A 1 12.91 36.01 -6.43
C ALA A 1 13.40 34.59 -6.53
N LYS A 2 13.89 34.03 -5.43
CA LYS A 2 14.38 32.66 -5.36
C LYS A 2 13.14 31.78 -5.05
N VAL A 3 12.65 31.10 -6.07
CA VAL A 3 11.58 30.11 -5.89
C VAL A 3 12.25 28.92 -5.21
N LEU A 4 11.94 28.71 -3.95
CA LEU A 4 12.27 27.48 -3.25
C LEU A 4 11.43 26.37 -3.91
N PRO A 5 12.04 25.27 -4.39
CA PRO A 5 11.27 24.11 -4.79
C PRO A 5 10.50 23.61 -3.57
N LEU A 6 9.19 23.45 -3.70
CA LEU A 6 8.42 22.62 -2.76
C LEU A 6 8.97 21.20 -2.95
N GLU A 7 9.83 20.74 -2.05
CA GLU A 7 10.05 19.31 -1.87
C GLU A 7 8.72 18.75 -1.36
N THR A 8 7.91 18.27 -2.29
CA THR A 8 6.77 17.44 -1.96
C THR A 8 7.36 16.16 -1.38
N ASP A 9 7.29 16.04 -0.06
CA ASP A 9 7.71 14.84 0.64
C ASP A 9 6.82 13.67 0.17
N GLN A 10 7.27 12.99 -0.90
CA GLN A 10 6.56 11.85 -1.51
C GLN A 10 6.62 10.58 -0.66
N ARG A 11 7.15 10.66 0.57
CA ARG A 11 7.32 9.54 1.50
C ARG A 11 6.16 9.39 2.48
N LEU A 12 4.94 9.64 2.05
CA LEU A 12 3.79 9.62 2.95
C LEU A 12 3.05 8.28 2.96
N PHE A 13 3.74 7.16 3.11
CA PHE A 13 3.08 6.02 3.70
C PHE A 13 3.78 5.66 5.02
N SER A 14 2.99 5.44 6.07
CA SER A 14 3.52 4.92 7.33
C SER A 14 3.92 3.47 7.10
N ASN A 15 5.14 3.15 7.49
CA ASN A 15 5.65 1.79 7.49
C ASN A 15 5.32 1.02 8.77
N GLU A 16 4.71 1.67 9.73
CA GLU A 16 4.25 1.02 10.93
C GLU A 16 3.16 0.02 10.58
N SER A 17 3.31 -1.20 11.07
CA SER A 17 2.30 -2.25 10.90
C SER A 17 0.98 -1.82 11.53
N GLY A 18 -0.11 -2.03 10.80
CA GLY A 18 -1.46 -1.85 11.33
C GLY A 18 -1.79 -2.93 12.36
N ASN A 19 -2.94 -2.76 13.02
CA ASN A 19 -3.41 -3.78 13.95
C ASN A 19 -3.82 -5.06 13.19
N LEU A 20 -3.40 -6.22 13.69
CA LEU A 20 -3.80 -7.51 13.16
C LEU A 20 -5.22 -7.85 13.64
N GLN A 21 -6.10 -8.15 12.69
CA GLN A 21 -7.46 -8.61 12.95
C GLN A 21 -7.56 -10.09 12.58
N ASN A 22 -8.01 -10.91 13.51
CA ASN A 22 -8.29 -12.32 13.24
C ASN A 22 -9.63 -12.39 12.47
N THR A 23 -9.58 -12.90 11.24
CA THR A 23 -10.76 -13.10 10.37
C THR A 23 -11.20 -14.56 10.35
N GLY A 24 -10.31 -15.49 10.65
CA GLY A 24 -10.55 -16.92 10.59
C GLY A 24 -10.72 -17.49 9.16
N LEU A 25 -10.51 -16.66 8.13
CA LEU A 25 -10.57 -17.10 6.74
C LEU A 25 -9.21 -17.67 6.29
N GLU A 26 -9.21 -18.84 5.68
CA GLU A 26 -7.98 -19.51 5.20
C GLU A 26 -7.26 -18.72 4.11
N THR A 27 -7.97 -17.84 3.41
CA THR A 27 -7.44 -17.00 2.34
C THR A 27 -6.85 -15.67 2.82
N ASP A 28 -7.12 -15.30 4.06
CA ASP A 28 -6.62 -14.07 4.64
C ASP A 28 -5.22 -14.27 5.23
N VAL A 29 -4.28 -13.43 4.84
CA VAL A 29 -2.86 -13.55 5.23
C VAL A 29 -2.29 -12.19 5.58
N ALA A 30 -1.82 -12.03 6.80
CA ALA A 30 -1.10 -10.83 7.21
C ALA A 30 0.40 -11.05 7.19
N VAL A 31 1.14 -9.98 6.91
CA VAL A 31 2.59 -9.93 7.15
C VAL A 31 2.83 -9.58 8.61
N LEU A 32 3.54 -10.44 9.34
CA LEU A 32 3.77 -10.32 10.79
C LEU A 32 4.97 -9.43 11.16
N ASN A 33 5.82 -9.14 10.19
CA ASN A 33 7.00 -8.29 10.35
C ASN A 33 7.03 -7.15 9.31
N GLU A 34 8.16 -6.47 9.20
CA GLU A 34 8.37 -5.42 8.20
C GLU A 34 8.60 -6.04 6.81
N GLY A 35 7.53 -6.45 6.15
CA GLY A 35 7.63 -7.09 4.83
C GLY A 35 6.48 -6.71 3.91
N PHE A 36 6.60 -7.16 2.65
CA PHE A 36 5.63 -6.92 1.59
C PHE A 36 5.47 -8.17 0.74
N PHE A 37 4.27 -8.36 0.17
CA PHE A 37 4.01 -9.30 -0.92
C PHE A 37 4.39 -8.68 -2.25
N TYR A 38 4.83 -9.50 -3.21
CA TYR A 38 4.91 -9.09 -4.61
C TYR A 38 3.57 -9.27 -5.28
N ILE A 39 3.12 -8.24 -5.96
CA ILE A 39 1.89 -8.22 -6.73
C ILE A 39 2.12 -7.76 -8.16
N GLN A 40 1.25 -8.16 -9.06
CA GLN A 40 1.18 -7.63 -10.41
C GLN A 40 -0.20 -7.05 -10.66
N PRO A 41 -0.34 -5.72 -10.60
CA PRO A 41 -1.55 -5.00 -10.99
C PRO A 41 -1.85 -5.13 -12.48
N ASP A 42 -3.06 -4.71 -12.90
CA ASP A 42 -3.51 -4.74 -14.30
C ASP A 42 -2.59 -4.00 -15.27
N ASN A 43 -1.79 -3.03 -14.80
CA ASN A 43 -0.80 -2.32 -15.61
C ASN A 43 0.43 -3.17 -15.98
N GLY A 44 0.52 -4.40 -15.46
CA GLY A 44 1.59 -5.37 -15.73
C GLY A 44 2.90 -5.09 -15.02
N GLN A 45 3.03 -4.00 -14.26
CA GLN A 45 4.25 -3.65 -13.54
C GLN A 45 4.27 -4.28 -12.15
N VAL A 46 5.30 -5.05 -11.83
CA VAL A 46 5.47 -5.62 -10.49
C VAL A 46 5.52 -4.50 -9.44
N ALA A 47 4.86 -4.74 -8.32
CA ALA A 47 4.78 -3.83 -7.20
C ALA A 47 4.76 -4.59 -5.87
N LEU A 48 4.81 -3.86 -4.78
CA LEU A 48 4.74 -4.38 -3.42
C LEU A 48 3.43 -3.96 -2.77
N SER A 49 2.87 -4.85 -1.95
CA SER A 49 1.65 -4.60 -1.17
C SER A 49 1.72 -5.31 0.18
N ARG A 50 0.96 -4.81 1.16
CA ARG A 50 0.71 -5.51 2.43
C ARG A 50 -0.72 -6.06 2.51
N ARG A 51 -1.48 -5.90 1.42
CA ARG A 51 -2.88 -6.31 1.36
C ARG A 51 -2.99 -7.82 1.19
N GLY A 52 -3.49 -8.49 2.20
CA GLY A 52 -3.53 -9.96 2.28
C GLY A 52 -4.93 -10.58 2.25
N ASP A 53 -5.95 -9.86 1.80
CA ASP A 53 -7.29 -10.40 1.52
C ASP A 53 -7.28 -11.17 0.19
N PHE A 54 -6.71 -12.38 0.23
CA PHE A 54 -6.51 -13.17 -0.97
C PHE A 54 -7.78 -13.87 -1.44
N GLY A 55 -7.83 -14.15 -2.72
CA GLY A 55 -8.88 -14.91 -3.38
C GLY A 55 -8.33 -15.63 -4.60
N VAL A 56 -9.17 -16.44 -5.24
CA VAL A 56 -8.80 -17.16 -6.46
C VAL A 56 -9.70 -16.68 -7.60
N ASN A 57 -9.09 -16.23 -8.68
CA ASN A 57 -9.84 -15.77 -9.84
C ASN A 57 -10.31 -16.96 -10.73
N SER A 58 -11.07 -16.64 -11.81
CA SER A 58 -11.59 -17.65 -12.75
C SER A 58 -10.51 -18.40 -13.53
N GLN A 59 -9.26 -17.92 -13.49
CA GLN A 59 -8.10 -18.55 -14.13
C GLN A 59 -7.27 -19.37 -13.14
N ASN A 60 -7.79 -19.62 -11.93
CA ASN A 60 -7.11 -20.29 -10.82
C ASN A 60 -5.84 -19.58 -10.35
N GLN A 61 -5.74 -18.27 -10.53
CA GLN A 61 -4.63 -17.47 -10.03
C GLN A 61 -4.97 -16.88 -8.67
N LEU A 62 -3.99 -16.82 -7.79
CA LEU A 62 -4.11 -16.15 -6.50
C LEU A 62 -4.11 -14.62 -6.74
N VAL A 63 -5.13 -13.94 -6.24
CA VAL A 63 -5.30 -12.48 -6.36
C VAL A 63 -5.60 -11.87 -5.00
N ASN A 64 -5.37 -10.57 -4.85
CA ASN A 64 -5.88 -9.81 -3.71
C ASN A 64 -7.30 -9.30 -3.97
N GLY A 65 -7.92 -8.68 -2.96
CA GLY A 65 -9.31 -8.21 -3.05
C GLY A 65 -9.56 -7.05 -4.04
N VAL A 66 -8.53 -6.48 -4.67
CA VAL A 66 -8.67 -5.53 -5.78
C VAL A 66 -8.40 -6.16 -7.14
N GLY A 67 -7.97 -7.44 -7.18
CA GLY A 67 -7.74 -8.20 -8.39
C GLY A 67 -6.28 -8.28 -8.85
N ASP A 68 -5.33 -7.67 -8.12
CA ASP A 68 -3.92 -7.79 -8.46
C ASP A 68 -3.44 -9.23 -8.23
N LEU A 69 -2.65 -9.75 -9.18
CA LEU A 69 -2.06 -11.09 -9.07
C LEU A 69 -1.02 -11.14 -7.95
N ILE A 70 -1.07 -12.18 -7.13
CA ILE A 70 -0.02 -12.48 -6.15
C ILE A 70 1.07 -13.27 -6.85
N LEU A 71 2.32 -12.84 -6.66
CA LEU A 71 3.46 -13.44 -7.32
C LEU A 71 4.21 -14.40 -6.38
N SER A 72 4.83 -15.41 -7.00
CA SER A 72 5.74 -16.33 -6.33
C SER A 72 7.09 -15.69 -6.01
N ASP A 73 7.97 -16.43 -5.36
CA ASP A 73 9.38 -16.10 -5.15
C ASP A 73 10.17 -15.90 -6.45
N GLY A 74 9.70 -16.51 -7.57
CA GLY A 74 10.20 -16.28 -8.92
C GLY A 74 9.58 -15.10 -9.65
N LEU A 75 8.72 -14.30 -9.00
CA LEU A 75 7.97 -13.19 -9.58
C LEU A 75 7.01 -13.61 -10.72
N GLU A 76 6.52 -14.84 -10.66
CA GLU A 76 5.50 -15.37 -11.57
C GLU A 76 4.16 -15.48 -10.84
N PRO A 77 3.01 -15.32 -11.56
CA PRO A 77 1.70 -15.48 -10.95
C PRO A 77 1.52 -16.86 -10.31
N LEU A 78 1.05 -16.90 -9.07
CA LEU A 78 0.76 -18.14 -8.36
C LEU A 78 -0.54 -18.77 -8.89
N LEU A 79 -0.41 -20.00 -9.44
CA LEU A 79 -1.52 -20.81 -9.95
C LEU A 79 -1.89 -21.86 -8.93
N LEU A 80 -3.15 -21.88 -8.52
CA LEU A 80 -3.67 -22.85 -7.57
C LEU A 80 -4.45 -23.95 -8.31
N PRO A 81 -4.17 -25.25 -8.08
CA PRO A 81 -5.06 -26.31 -8.55
C PRO A 81 -6.41 -26.21 -7.82
N ASN A 82 -7.41 -26.97 -8.27
CA ASN A 82 -8.63 -27.11 -7.49
C ASN A 82 -8.30 -27.70 -6.11
N PHE A 83 -8.83 -27.09 -5.06
CA PHE A 83 -8.57 -27.48 -3.68
C PHE A 83 -9.86 -27.49 -2.84
N THR A 84 -9.84 -28.23 -1.76
CA THR A 84 -10.89 -28.29 -0.73
C THR A 84 -10.49 -27.54 0.54
N ALA A 85 -9.19 -27.43 0.80
CA ALA A 85 -8.62 -26.66 1.91
C ALA A 85 -7.26 -26.10 1.49
N MET A 86 -6.91 -24.94 2.05
CA MET A 86 -5.63 -24.24 1.82
C MET A 86 -4.98 -23.88 3.14
N SER A 87 -3.69 -24.11 3.24
CA SER A 87 -2.87 -23.70 4.38
C SER A 87 -1.67 -22.91 3.89
N ILE A 88 -1.38 -21.82 4.56
CA ILE A 88 -0.21 -20.98 4.27
C ILE A 88 0.68 -20.99 5.51
N THR A 89 1.92 -21.42 5.33
CA THR A 89 2.90 -21.49 6.41
C THR A 89 3.42 -20.11 6.78
N ASP A 90 4.11 -20.02 7.91
CA ASP A 90 4.75 -18.76 8.36
C ASP A 90 5.86 -18.24 7.44
N ILE A 91 6.39 -19.09 6.57
CA ILE A 91 7.38 -18.73 5.53
C ILE A 91 6.74 -18.46 4.17
N GLY A 92 5.41 -18.52 4.07
CA GLY A 92 4.67 -18.22 2.84
C GLY A 92 4.54 -19.40 1.87
N GLU A 93 4.83 -20.64 2.29
CA GLU A 93 4.55 -21.82 1.48
C GLU A 93 3.04 -22.08 1.44
N ILE A 94 2.50 -22.24 0.23
CA ILE A 94 1.09 -22.55 0.01
C ILE A 94 0.93 -24.04 -0.13
N LEU A 95 0.16 -24.64 0.78
CA LEU A 95 -0.19 -26.03 0.82
C LEU A 95 -1.68 -26.20 0.55
N VAL A 96 -2.05 -27.07 -0.36
CA VAL A 96 -3.46 -27.30 -0.71
C VAL A 96 -3.82 -28.79 -0.58
N GLN A 97 -5.04 -29.03 -0.12
CA GLN A 97 -5.64 -30.34 -0.17
C GLN A 97 -6.45 -30.48 -1.46
N GLN A 98 -6.08 -31.43 -2.31
CA GLN A 98 -6.79 -31.66 -3.57
C GLN A 98 -8.10 -32.44 -3.35
N PRO A 99 -9.13 -32.23 -4.18
CA PRO A 99 -10.36 -33.02 -4.10
C PRO A 99 -10.08 -34.49 -4.28
N GLY A 100 -10.54 -35.32 -3.32
CA GLY A 100 -10.34 -36.75 -3.30
C GLY A 100 -9.02 -37.24 -2.69
N ALA A 101 -8.14 -36.33 -2.26
CA ALA A 101 -6.97 -36.72 -1.47
C ALA A 101 -7.39 -37.12 -0.04
N PRO A 102 -6.65 -38.05 0.60
CA PRO A 102 -6.86 -38.40 2.01
C PRO A 102 -6.81 -37.14 2.93
N ASP A 103 -7.56 -37.21 4.03
CA ASP A 103 -7.57 -36.11 5.00
C ASP A 103 -6.16 -35.88 5.54
N GLY A 104 -5.72 -34.58 5.44
CA GLY A 104 -4.40 -34.16 5.89
C GLY A 104 -3.27 -34.33 4.86
N GLU A 105 -3.54 -34.88 3.68
CA GLU A 105 -2.56 -34.92 2.59
C GLU A 105 -2.54 -33.57 1.86
N LEU A 106 -1.48 -32.79 2.11
CA LEU A 106 -1.27 -31.47 1.55
C LEU A 106 -0.19 -31.51 0.46
N THR A 107 -0.46 -30.83 -0.64
CA THR A 107 0.50 -30.67 -1.74
C THR A 107 1.01 -29.23 -1.76
N SER A 108 2.32 -29.03 -1.82
CA SER A 108 2.92 -27.71 -1.98
C SER A 108 2.68 -27.18 -3.40
N VAL A 109 2.22 -25.93 -3.49
CA VAL A 109 1.98 -25.24 -4.77
C VAL A 109 3.14 -24.29 -5.09
N GLY A 110 3.77 -23.71 -4.07
CA GLY A 110 4.87 -22.76 -4.20
C GLY A 110 4.93 -21.82 -3.00
N PHE A 111 5.75 -20.79 -3.12
CA PHE A 111 5.95 -19.80 -2.08
C PHE A 111 5.43 -18.44 -2.53
N ILE A 112 4.77 -17.72 -1.63
CA ILE A 112 4.41 -16.32 -1.86
C ILE A 112 5.68 -15.50 -1.90
N GLY A 113 5.90 -14.76 -2.99
CA GLY A 113 7.03 -13.86 -3.13
C GLY A 113 6.97 -12.74 -2.11
N SER A 114 8.07 -12.53 -1.41
CA SER A 114 8.14 -11.52 -0.35
C SER A 114 9.51 -10.87 -0.23
N THR A 115 9.51 -9.68 0.35
CA THR A 115 10.73 -8.95 0.71
C THR A 115 10.53 -8.15 1.98
N THR A 116 11.61 -7.98 2.75
CA THR A 116 11.69 -7.04 3.89
C THR A 116 12.61 -5.86 3.58
N SER A 117 12.92 -5.64 2.29
CA SER A 117 13.87 -4.65 1.82
C SER A 117 13.65 -3.27 2.43
N GLN A 118 14.78 -2.59 2.65
CA GLN A 118 14.86 -1.32 3.37
C GLN A 118 13.88 -0.27 2.82
N LEU A 119 13.05 0.20 3.70
CA LEU A 119 11.96 1.12 3.48
C LEU A 119 12.37 2.51 3.01
N GLU A 120 13.62 2.90 3.27
CA GLU A 120 14.15 4.22 2.88
C GLU A 120 14.15 4.46 1.37
N GLN A 121 14.02 3.40 0.58
CA GLN A 121 14.01 3.46 -0.89
C GLN A 121 12.63 3.25 -1.49
N LEU A 122 11.62 2.94 -0.68
CA LEU A 122 10.27 2.64 -1.15
C LEU A 122 9.39 3.88 -1.08
N ILE A 123 8.61 4.09 -2.13
CA ILE A 123 7.61 5.14 -2.22
C ILE A 123 6.27 4.55 -2.65
N LYS A 124 5.19 5.21 -2.27
CA LYS A 124 3.88 4.91 -2.81
C LYS A 124 3.73 5.62 -4.17
N SER A 125 3.56 4.83 -5.22
CA SER A 125 3.37 5.32 -6.59
C SER A 125 1.98 5.91 -6.78
N LEU A 126 1.75 6.60 -7.91
CA LEU A 126 0.45 7.23 -8.22
C LEU A 126 -0.70 6.21 -8.36
N ASP A 127 -0.41 4.96 -8.67
CA ASP A 127 -1.37 3.86 -8.71
C ASP A 127 -1.69 3.27 -7.33
N GLY A 128 -1.12 3.84 -6.27
CA GLY A 128 -1.33 3.41 -4.89
C GLY A 128 -0.44 2.25 -4.45
N ASN A 129 0.36 1.68 -5.34
CA ASN A 129 1.25 0.55 -5.06
C ASN A 129 2.64 1.02 -4.65
N ILE A 130 3.39 0.13 -4.00
CA ILE A 130 4.72 0.45 -3.44
C ILE A 130 5.81 -0.05 -4.38
N ARG A 131 6.76 0.83 -4.70
CA ARG A 131 7.95 0.54 -5.52
C ARG A 131 9.13 1.38 -5.04
N LYS A 132 10.32 1.10 -5.58
CA LYS A 132 11.47 2.02 -5.45
C LYS A 132 11.21 3.33 -6.22
N ILE A 133 11.99 4.36 -5.90
CA ILE A 133 11.92 5.67 -6.57
C ILE A 133 12.13 5.56 -8.09
N ASP A 134 12.91 4.62 -8.55
CA ASP A 134 13.16 4.33 -9.97
C ASP A 134 12.05 3.51 -10.66
N GLY A 135 10.99 3.16 -9.92
CA GLY A 135 9.86 2.37 -10.41
C GLY A 135 10.08 0.86 -10.38
N THR A 136 11.25 0.39 -9.95
CA THR A 136 11.53 -1.04 -9.76
C THR A 136 11.08 -1.55 -8.40
N VAL A 137 11.18 -2.85 -8.17
CA VAL A 137 11.00 -3.48 -6.87
C VAL A 137 12.34 -4.08 -6.39
N PRO A 138 12.55 -4.25 -5.09
CA PRO A 138 13.68 -5.04 -4.57
C PRO A 138 13.63 -6.48 -5.08
N ASP A 139 14.74 -7.21 -4.96
CA ASP A 139 14.73 -8.65 -5.20
C ASP A 139 14.03 -9.39 -4.05
N PRO A 140 13.34 -10.52 -4.31
CA PRO A 140 12.77 -11.36 -3.28
C PRO A 140 13.83 -11.88 -2.31
N ASP A 141 13.60 -11.74 -1.02
CA ASP A 141 14.51 -12.21 0.04
C ASP A 141 13.88 -13.30 0.93
N GLN A 142 12.57 -13.52 0.83
CA GLN A 142 11.79 -14.51 1.57
C GLN A 142 11.96 -14.44 3.09
N THR A 143 12.26 -13.26 3.62
CA THR A 143 12.47 -13.05 5.07
C THR A 143 11.21 -12.59 5.77
N ALA A 144 10.16 -12.24 5.02
CA ALA A 144 8.85 -11.92 5.59
C ALA A 144 8.27 -13.14 6.35
N ARG A 145 7.45 -12.85 7.36
CA ARG A 145 6.71 -13.84 8.12
C ARG A 145 5.23 -13.60 7.98
N PHE A 146 4.48 -14.68 7.83
CA PHE A 146 3.07 -14.63 7.52
C PHE A 146 2.20 -15.24 8.60
N GLY A 147 1.01 -14.69 8.77
CA GLY A 147 -0.02 -15.24 9.63
C GLY A 147 -1.31 -15.46 8.83
N GLN A 148 -1.68 -16.73 8.63
CA GLN A 148 -2.94 -17.11 8.00
C GLN A 148 -4.11 -16.85 8.95
N GLY A 149 -5.27 -16.45 8.42
CA GLY A 149 -6.46 -16.12 9.21
C GLY A 149 -6.43 -14.72 9.83
N TYR A 150 -5.47 -13.89 9.45
CA TYR A 150 -5.32 -12.53 9.90
C TYR A 150 -5.25 -11.55 8.72
N LEU A 151 -5.81 -10.37 8.92
CA LEU A 151 -5.61 -9.22 8.04
C LEU A 151 -4.98 -8.08 8.82
N GLU A 152 -4.10 -7.35 8.17
CA GLU A 152 -3.59 -6.09 8.69
C GLU A 152 -4.61 -4.98 8.39
N SER A 153 -5.12 -4.33 9.44
CA SER A 153 -5.99 -3.17 9.28
C SER A 153 -5.16 -1.95 8.89
N SER A 154 -5.80 -0.99 8.21
CA SER A 154 -5.15 0.27 7.87
C SER A 154 -4.59 0.94 9.12
N ASN A 155 -3.31 1.33 9.09
CA ASN A 155 -2.66 2.13 10.13
C ASN A 155 -3.07 3.61 10.08
N VAL A 156 -3.94 3.98 9.15
CA VAL A 156 -4.44 5.36 9.05
C VAL A 156 -5.47 5.60 10.15
N ASN A 157 -5.11 6.41 11.13
CA ASN A 157 -6.08 6.93 12.09
C ASN A 157 -6.96 7.98 11.39
N ALA A 158 -8.19 7.59 11.06
CA ALA A 158 -9.14 8.47 10.35
C ALA A 158 -9.36 9.81 11.09
N ILE A 159 -9.21 9.82 12.42
CA ILE A 159 -9.35 11.03 13.25
C ILE A 159 -8.15 11.95 13.04
N GLU A 160 -6.93 11.41 13.00
CA GLU A 160 -5.72 12.20 12.75
C GLU A 160 -5.71 12.80 11.34
N GLU A 161 -6.13 12.03 10.35
CA GLU A 161 -6.28 12.54 8.98
C GLU A 161 -7.36 13.63 8.88
N LEU A 162 -8.46 13.48 9.60
CA LEU A 162 -9.50 14.51 9.67
C LEU A 162 -8.96 15.79 10.31
N VAL A 163 -8.23 15.67 11.42
CA VAL A 163 -7.60 16.82 12.09
C VAL A 163 -6.59 17.51 11.15
N ARG A 164 -5.74 16.74 10.48
CA ARG A 164 -4.77 17.25 9.51
C ARG A 164 -5.45 17.98 8.34
N ASN A 165 -6.57 17.43 7.83
CA ASN A 165 -7.37 18.11 6.81
C ASN A 165 -7.97 19.41 7.29
N ILE A 166 -8.47 19.46 8.53
CA ILE A 166 -9.00 20.70 9.14
C ILE A 166 -7.88 21.74 9.27
N ASP A 167 -6.70 21.35 9.71
CA ASP A 167 -5.57 22.26 9.85
C ASP A 167 -5.09 22.81 8.49
N MET A 168 -5.05 21.96 7.45
CA MET A 168 -4.76 22.42 6.09
C MET A 168 -5.81 23.41 5.56
N GLN A 169 -7.09 23.17 5.81
CA GLN A 169 -8.16 24.11 5.45
C GLN A 169 -8.00 25.44 6.18
N ARG A 170 -7.70 25.43 7.47
CA ARG A 170 -7.44 26.65 8.24
C ARG A 170 -6.24 27.42 7.70
N GLN A 171 -5.13 26.73 7.39
CA GLN A 171 -3.98 27.38 6.78
C GLN A 171 -4.31 27.99 5.43
N PHE A 172 -5.07 27.30 4.60
CA PHE A 172 -5.53 27.83 3.32
C PHE A 172 -6.39 29.09 3.51
N GLU A 173 -7.37 29.08 4.44
CA GLU A 173 -8.18 30.27 4.75
C GLU A 173 -7.35 31.45 5.24
N ILE A 174 -6.35 31.21 6.09
CA ILE A 174 -5.44 32.26 6.58
C ILE A 174 -4.66 32.84 5.40
N ASN A 175 -4.12 32.00 4.52
CA ASN A 175 -3.36 32.46 3.35
C ASN A 175 -4.24 33.29 2.39
N VAL A 176 -5.47 32.87 2.14
CA VAL A 176 -6.43 33.63 1.32
C VAL A 176 -6.76 34.96 1.96
N LYS A 177 -6.98 35.02 3.29
CA LYS A 177 -7.21 36.26 4.02
C LYS A 177 -6.00 37.20 3.97
N LEU A 178 -4.78 36.67 4.05
CA LEU A 178 -3.55 37.45 3.93
C LEU A 178 -3.40 38.05 2.53
N ILE A 179 -3.64 37.27 1.48
CA ILE A 179 -3.59 37.73 0.08
C ILE A 179 -4.63 38.84 -0.14
N LYS A 180 -5.86 38.64 0.37
CA LYS A 180 -6.91 39.65 0.26
C LYS A 180 -6.53 40.94 0.98
N LYS A 181 -6.01 40.89 2.21
CA LYS A 181 -5.52 42.08 2.94
C LYS A 181 -4.37 42.77 2.23
N ALA A 182 -3.43 42.00 1.63
CA ALA A 182 -2.35 42.60 0.84
C ALA A 182 -2.90 43.37 -0.38
N SER A 183 -3.87 42.81 -1.09
CA SER A 183 -4.55 43.43 -2.21
C SER A 183 -5.33 44.66 -1.79
N ASP A 184 -6.02 44.63 -0.63
CA ASP A 184 -6.76 45.80 -0.09
C ASP A 184 -5.80 46.94 0.29
N LEU A 185 -4.63 46.62 0.87
CA LEU A 185 -3.59 47.62 1.19
C LEU A 185 -2.98 48.25 -0.08
N ASP A 186 -2.73 47.46 -1.10
CA ASP A 186 -2.20 47.93 -2.39
C ASP A 186 -3.20 48.86 -3.08
N SER A 187 -4.49 48.49 -3.04
CA SER A 187 -5.59 49.32 -3.56
C SER A 187 -5.78 50.62 -2.75
N ALA A 188 -5.57 50.60 -1.45
CA ALA A 188 -5.62 51.79 -0.60
C ALA A 188 -4.41 52.69 -0.84
N GLY A 189 -3.22 52.13 -1.05
CA GLY A 189 -2.00 52.87 -1.40
C GLY A 189 -2.12 53.60 -2.72
N THR A 190 -2.69 52.95 -3.74
CA THR A 190 -2.92 53.58 -5.07
C THR A 190 -3.90 54.74 -4.99
N LYS A 191 -4.97 54.61 -4.20
CA LYS A 191 -5.95 55.67 -3.99
C LYS A 191 -5.37 56.90 -3.26
N LEU A 192 -4.38 56.71 -2.39
CA LEU A 192 -3.68 57.81 -1.71
C LEU A 192 -2.73 58.60 -2.64
N MET A 193 -2.21 57.92 -3.68
CA MET A 193 -1.35 58.57 -4.69
C MET A 193 -2.14 59.35 -5.76
N ASP A 194 -3.44 59.04 -5.94
CA ASP A 194 -4.32 59.72 -6.92
C ASP A 194 -5.08 60.92 -6.35
N LEU A 195 -4.74 61.45 -5.18
CA LEU A 195 -5.34 62.66 -4.63
C LEU A 195 -4.77 63.87 -5.37
N PRO A 196 -5.60 64.70 -6.08
CA PRO A 196 -5.15 65.89 -6.75
C PRO A 196 -4.72 66.96 -5.73
N SER A 197 -3.57 67.51 -5.99
CA SER A 197 -3.00 68.68 -5.26
C SER A 197 -3.84 69.98 -5.47
#